data_39be94e13d31cbc16f5179b732697a74
#
_entry.id   39be94e13d31cbc16f5179b732697a74
#
_cell.length_a   1.000
_cell.length_b   1.000
_cell.length_c   1.000
_cell.angle_alpha   90.00
_cell.angle_beta   90.00
_cell.angle_gamma   90.00
#
_symmetry.space_group_name_H-M   'P 1'
#
loop_
_entity.id
_entity.type
_entity.pdbx_description
1 polymer ?
#
loop_
_entity_poly.entity_id
_entity_poly.type
_entity_poly.pdbx_seq_one_letter_code
_entity_poly.pdbx_strand_id
1 'polypeptide(L)'
;MTNQQPSDTAPRQAAQPANRRVRPSTPQDRPAIVALMRDAGLTPDVDPDHLHWKYWQEHPDWPGARSFVLTDGEGILAHGAVIPGTLRWGAAQARTIHMIDWAARRDAVGAGVILMNHIGKMTDFLLGVGGTKQTLKIMPLMGYRHCGTITGYVRALSPWALLRGSRGPLWKRVARMTRGAFWALSAPRGLANGWRARRVAIDEVAQVADVLAGRGPDLVLPGRTPELIRHALGCPIVPVELHALERAGQIGGYFLLSYAPGQARLIDLRLDSQDPADWRALVHCAVREASSRGGLAELVAWSSDPQLSQAYDSCGFHARLTLPVYLRSSGGMSPPEQMLRVQMLDNDAYYLDARRGAFWA
;
A
#
# COMPACT_ATOMS: atom_id res chain seq x y z
N MET A 1 -43.64 45.53 -40.45
CA MET A 1 -44.13 44.18 -40.50
C MET A 1 -42.93 43.30 -40.13
N THR A 2 -42.80 43.00 -38.86
CA THR A 2 -41.66 42.24 -38.31
C THR A 2 -42.20 40.85 -37.92
N ASN A 3 -41.69 39.84 -38.61
CA ASN A 3 -42.11 38.45 -38.43
C ASN A 3 -41.26 37.83 -37.30
N GLN A 4 -41.86 37.64 -36.13
CA GLN A 4 -41.28 36.83 -35.04
C GLN A 4 -41.65 35.37 -35.25
N GLN A 5 -40.62 34.52 -35.47
CA GLN A 5 -40.78 33.06 -35.40
C GLN A 5 -40.75 32.62 -33.93
N PRO A 6 -41.66 31.76 -33.49
CA PRO A 6 -41.60 31.16 -32.17
C PRO A 6 -40.49 30.10 -32.12
N SER A 7 -39.60 30.24 -31.13
CA SER A 7 -38.58 29.23 -30.79
C SER A 7 -39.26 28.09 -30.05
N ASP A 8 -39.38 26.96 -30.73
CA ASP A 8 -39.85 25.70 -30.18
C ASP A 8 -38.70 25.08 -29.34
N THR A 9 -38.67 25.42 -28.08
CA THR A 9 -37.77 24.78 -27.10
C THR A 9 -38.55 23.60 -26.48
N ALA A 10 -38.46 22.44 -27.11
CA ALA A 10 -38.97 21.19 -26.52
C ALA A 10 -38.34 20.95 -25.12
N PRO A 11 -39.15 20.66 -24.10
CA PRO A 11 -38.61 20.37 -22.78
C PRO A 11 -37.71 19.12 -22.86
N ARG A 12 -36.43 19.28 -22.49
CA ARG A 12 -35.55 18.14 -22.27
C ARG A 12 -36.25 17.19 -21.30
N GLN A 13 -36.66 16.03 -21.78
CA GLN A 13 -37.15 14.94 -20.94
C GLN A 13 -36.13 14.72 -19.85
N ALA A 14 -36.54 14.89 -18.58
CA ALA A 14 -35.76 14.50 -17.42
C ALA A 14 -35.44 13.02 -17.57
N ALA A 15 -34.17 12.71 -17.77
CA ALA A 15 -33.70 11.31 -17.84
C ALA A 15 -34.22 10.60 -16.59
N GLN A 16 -34.94 9.50 -16.79
CA GLN A 16 -35.37 8.62 -15.69
C GLN A 16 -34.14 8.35 -14.81
N PRO A 17 -34.30 8.31 -13.47
CA PRO A 17 -33.18 8.03 -12.58
C PRO A 17 -32.62 6.67 -12.96
N ALA A 18 -31.43 6.68 -13.57
CA ALA A 18 -30.72 5.45 -13.92
C ALA A 18 -30.70 4.54 -12.70
N ASN A 19 -31.07 3.25 -12.87
CA ASN A 19 -31.16 2.27 -11.79
C ASN A 19 -29.76 1.92 -11.27
N ARG A 20 -29.15 2.87 -10.55
CA ARG A 20 -27.78 2.75 -10.03
C ARG A 20 -27.70 1.71 -8.95
N ARG A 21 -26.89 0.68 -9.19
CA ARG A 21 -26.71 -0.44 -8.26
C ARG A 21 -25.22 -0.71 -8.02
N VAL A 22 -24.84 -0.83 -6.74
CA VAL A 22 -23.53 -1.36 -6.36
C VAL A 22 -23.61 -2.88 -6.29
N ARG A 23 -22.62 -3.54 -6.87
CA ARG A 23 -22.44 -4.99 -6.78
C ARG A 23 -20.95 -5.35 -6.70
N PRO A 24 -20.62 -6.55 -6.20
CA PRO A 24 -19.30 -7.14 -6.40
C PRO A 24 -18.96 -7.17 -7.90
N SER A 25 -17.70 -6.91 -8.24
CA SER A 25 -17.20 -7.15 -9.59
C SER A 25 -16.84 -8.63 -9.77
N THR A 26 -16.79 -9.04 -11.01
CA THR A 26 -16.41 -10.39 -11.42
C THR A 26 -15.26 -10.32 -12.44
N PRO A 27 -14.54 -11.42 -12.72
CA PRO A 27 -13.51 -11.45 -13.76
C PRO A 27 -13.98 -10.98 -15.15
N GLN A 28 -15.28 -11.13 -15.46
CA GLN A 28 -15.90 -10.68 -16.71
C GLN A 28 -15.94 -9.14 -16.81
N ASP A 29 -15.97 -8.43 -15.67
CA ASP A 29 -15.94 -6.96 -15.62
C ASP A 29 -14.54 -6.38 -15.93
N ARG A 30 -13.50 -7.21 -15.96
CA ARG A 30 -12.10 -6.76 -16.14
C ARG A 30 -11.89 -5.77 -17.30
N PRO A 31 -12.36 -6.02 -18.53
CA PRO A 31 -12.13 -5.08 -19.64
C PRO A 31 -12.73 -3.70 -19.36
N ALA A 32 -13.95 -3.65 -18.80
CA ALA A 32 -14.64 -2.41 -18.49
C ALA A 32 -13.99 -1.66 -17.32
N ILE A 33 -13.52 -2.36 -16.27
CA ILE A 33 -12.75 -1.80 -15.16
C ILE A 33 -11.45 -1.17 -15.66
N VAL A 34 -10.69 -1.88 -16.48
CA VAL A 34 -9.42 -1.39 -17.05
C VAL A 34 -9.65 -0.16 -17.92
N ALA A 35 -10.71 -0.15 -18.75
CA ALA A 35 -11.07 1.00 -19.57
C ALA A 35 -11.41 2.21 -18.68
N LEU A 36 -12.29 2.04 -17.68
CA LEU A 36 -12.67 3.09 -16.73
C LEU A 36 -11.46 3.70 -16.02
N MET A 37 -10.53 2.87 -15.54
CA MET A 37 -9.33 3.35 -14.86
C MET A 37 -8.44 4.18 -15.78
N ARG A 38 -8.27 3.75 -17.04
CA ARG A 38 -7.51 4.51 -18.06
C ARG A 38 -8.16 5.86 -18.36
N ASP A 39 -9.47 5.89 -18.51
CA ASP A 39 -10.24 7.12 -18.77
C ASP A 39 -10.17 8.08 -17.57
N ALA A 40 -10.04 7.54 -16.36
CA ALA A 40 -9.79 8.33 -15.15
C ALA A 40 -8.33 8.84 -15.03
N GLY A 41 -7.45 8.46 -15.97
CA GLY A 41 -6.03 8.85 -15.98
C GLY A 41 -5.14 7.97 -15.09
N LEU A 42 -5.64 6.83 -14.63
CA LEU A 42 -4.87 5.83 -13.91
C LEU A 42 -4.16 4.90 -14.90
N THR A 43 -3.17 4.18 -14.40
CA THR A 43 -2.46 3.18 -15.20
C THR A 43 -2.66 1.81 -14.56
N PRO A 44 -3.79 1.14 -14.85
CA PRO A 44 -4.09 -0.16 -14.28
C PRO A 44 -3.12 -1.23 -14.77
N ASP A 45 -2.84 -2.20 -13.94
CA ASP A 45 -2.29 -3.46 -14.43
C ASP A 45 -3.35 -4.18 -15.28
N VAL A 46 -2.90 -4.92 -16.27
CA VAL A 46 -3.78 -5.65 -17.19
C VAL A 46 -3.57 -7.17 -17.12
N ASP A 47 -2.59 -7.61 -16.33
CA ASP A 47 -2.28 -9.01 -16.14
C ASP A 47 -3.46 -9.72 -15.45
N PRO A 48 -4.02 -10.80 -16.05
CA PRO A 48 -5.16 -11.51 -15.48
C PRO A 48 -4.90 -12.09 -14.09
N ASP A 49 -3.72 -12.70 -13.87
CA ASP A 49 -3.38 -13.37 -12.62
C ASP A 49 -3.20 -12.33 -11.50
N HIS A 50 -2.56 -11.19 -11.84
CA HIS A 50 -2.48 -10.06 -10.94
C HIS A 50 -3.85 -9.56 -10.49
N LEU A 51 -4.73 -9.27 -11.47
CA LEU A 51 -6.07 -8.75 -11.15
C LEU A 51 -6.91 -9.79 -10.41
N HIS A 52 -6.73 -11.09 -10.73
CA HIS A 52 -7.39 -12.16 -10.00
C HIS A 52 -6.98 -12.16 -8.53
N TRP A 53 -5.67 -12.19 -8.26
CA TRP A 53 -5.12 -12.15 -6.91
C TRP A 53 -5.55 -10.88 -6.15
N LYS A 54 -5.51 -9.73 -6.82
CA LYS A 54 -5.80 -8.42 -6.24
C LYS A 54 -7.30 -8.22 -5.93
N TYR A 55 -8.20 -8.69 -6.79
CA TYR A 55 -9.61 -8.35 -6.72
C TYR A 55 -10.53 -9.51 -6.33
N TRP A 56 -10.23 -10.73 -6.78
CA TRP A 56 -11.21 -11.84 -6.75
C TRP A 56 -10.75 -13.06 -5.97
N GLN A 57 -9.46 -13.25 -5.75
CA GLN A 57 -8.96 -14.32 -4.88
C GLN A 57 -9.44 -14.10 -3.46
N GLU A 58 -9.81 -15.17 -2.75
CA GLU A 58 -10.14 -15.11 -1.33
C GLU A 58 -9.01 -14.49 -0.51
N HIS A 59 -9.39 -13.70 0.50
CA HIS A 59 -8.44 -13.06 1.40
C HIS A 59 -8.68 -13.55 2.82
N PRO A 60 -7.63 -13.94 3.56
CA PRO A 60 -7.77 -14.59 4.87
C PRO A 60 -8.51 -13.75 5.91
N ASP A 61 -8.33 -12.43 5.86
CA ASP A 61 -8.95 -11.51 6.81
C ASP A 61 -10.30 -10.95 6.32
N TRP A 62 -10.86 -11.49 5.21
CA TRP A 62 -12.05 -10.93 4.59
C TRP A 62 -12.91 -11.99 3.88
N PRO A 63 -14.09 -12.31 4.40
CA PRO A 63 -14.95 -13.34 3.82
C PRO A 63 -15.77 -12.88 2.61
N GLY A 64 -15.64 -11.63 2.20
CA GLY A 64 -16.45 -11.02 1.14
C GLY A 64 -15.66 -10.64 -0.11
N ALA A 65 -16.36 -10.05 -1.07
CA ALA A 65 -15.76 -9.50 -2.27
C ALA A 65 -14.80 -8.35 -1.92
N ARG A 66 -13.71 -8.23 -2.69
CA ARG A 66 -12.70 -7.17 -2.54
C ARG A 66 -12.72 -6.15 -3.67
N SER A 67 -13.59 -6.31 -4.65
CA SER A 67 -13.75 -5.38 -5.76
C SER A 67 -15.23 -5.17 -6.05
N PHE A 68 -15.60 -3.91 -6.27
CA PHE A 68 -16.98 -3.47 -6.43
C PHE A 68 -17.12 -2.52 -7.60
N VAL A 69 -18.27 -2.57 -8.23
CA VAL A 69 -18.66 -1.64 -9.29
C VAL A 69 -20.02 -1.02 -9.00
N LEU A 70 -20.17 0.25 -9.38
CA LEU A 70 -21.46 0.91 -9.50
C LEU A 70 -21.87 0.86 -10.97
N THR A 71 -23.06 0.36 -11.26
CA THR A 71 -23.62 0.25 -12.61
C THR A 71 -24.96 0.99 -12.70
N ASP A 72 -25.37 1.36 -13.92
CA ASP A 72 -26.70 1.90 -14.23
C ASP A 72 -27.54 0.99 -15.13
N GLY A 73 -27.05 -0.22 -15.38
CA GLY A 73 -27.66 -1.16 -16.33
C GLY A 73 -27.02 -1.12 -17.72
N GLU A 74 -26.40 -0.02 -18.11
CA GLU A 74 -25.75 0.15 -19.42
C GLU A 74 -24.23 -0.07 -19.32
N GLY A 75 -23.64 0.21 -18.14
CA GLY A 75 -22.21 0.08 -17.97
C GLY A 75 -21.72 0.35 -16.55
N ILE A 76 -20.38 0.31 -16.39
CA ILE A 76 -19.74 0.61 -15.12
C ILE A 76 -19.53 2.12 -15.00
N LEU A 77 -20.10 2.71 -13.96
CA LEU A 77 -19.98 4.15 -13.64
C LEU A 77 -18.83 4.43 -12.69
N ALA A 78 -18.53 3.51 -11.77
CA ALA A 78 -17.42 3.60 -10.84
C ALA A 78 -16.90 2.22 -10.47
N HIS A 79 -15.63 2.16 -10.11
CA HIS A 79 -14.93 0.99 -9.59
C HIS A 79 -14.17 1.37 -8.34
N GLY A 80 -14.05 0.42 -7.40
CA GLY A 80 -13.16 0.51 -6.24
C GLY A 80 -12.85 -0.88 -5.73
N ALA A 81 -11.60 -1.10 -5.37
CA ALA A 81 -11.15 -2.33 -4.73
C ALA A 81 -10.65 -2.04 -3.32
N VAL A 82 -10.53 -3.07 -2.50
CA VAL A 82 -10.14 -2.94 -1.10
C VAL A 82 -9.03 -3.92 -0.72
N ILE A 83 -8.13 -3.42 0.12
CA ILE A 83 -7.19 -4.25 0.89
C ILE A 83 -7.78 -4.33 2.30
N PRO A 84 -8.29 -5.50 2.71
CA PRO A 84 -8.82 -5.68 4.04
C PRO A 84 -7.72 -5.87 5.06
N GLY A 85 -8.03 -5.56 6.31
CA GLY A 85 -7.15 -5.76 7.43
C GLY A 85 -7.86 -5.56 8.76
N THR A 86 -7.10 -5.55 9.83
CA THR A 86 -7.58 -5.26 11.18
C THR A 86 -6.69 -4.22 11.83
N LEU A 87 -7.23 -3.41 12.71
CA LEU A 87 -6.49 -2.55 13.62
C LEU A 87 -6.65 -3.07 15.04
N ARG A 88 -5.56 -3.04 15.81
CA ARG A 88 -5.54 -3.48 17.22
C ARG A 88 -4.92 -2.38 18.09
N TRP A 89 -5.56 -2.08 19.20
CA TRP A 89 -5.04 -1.16 20.23
C TRP A 89 -5.56 -1.57 21.61
N GLY A 90 -4.68 -1.72 22.58
CA GLY A 90 -5.02 -2.31 23.86
C GLY A 90 -5.70 -3.68 23.68
N ALA A 91 -6.90 -3.84 24.26
CA ALA A 91 -7.74 -5.02 24.09
C ALA A 91 -8.73 -4.91 22.91
N ALA A 92 -8.81 -3.74 22.26
CA ALA A 92 -9.75 -3.50 21.18
C ALA A 92 -9.18 -4.00 19.83
N GLN A 93 -10.11 -4.45 18.99
CA GLN A 93 -9.83 -4.81 17.60
C GLN A 93 -10.98 -4.34 16.72
N ALA A 94 -10.64 -3.83 15.53
CA ALA A 94 -11.62 -3.40 14.55
C ALA A 94 -11.21 -3.84 13.15
N ARG A 95 -12.21 -4.13 12.31
CA ARG A 95 -11.97 -4.37 10.88
C ARG A 95 -11.67 -3.06 10.18
N THR A 96 -10.73 -3.09 9.27
CA THR A 96 -10.40 -1.95 8.43
C THR A 96 -10.28 -2.37 6.98
N ILE A 97 -10.50 -1.42 6.08
CA ILE A 97 -10.20 -1.57 4.67
C ILE A 97 -9.45 -0.34 4.17
N HIS A 98 -8.43 -0.57 3.36
CA HIS A 98 -7.81 0.46 2.54
C HIS A 98 -8.35 0.38 1.12
N MET A 99 -9.00 1.46 0.65
CA MET A 99 -9.56 1.47 -0.70
C MET A 99 -8.49 1.84 -1.72
N ILE A 100 -8.38 1.01 -2.74
CA ILE A 100 -7.44 1.14 -3.86
C ILE A 100 -8.19 1.16 -5.19
N ASP A 101 -7.53 1.58 -6.25
CA ASP A 101 -8.05 1.58 -7.63
C ASP A 101 -9.44 2.24 -7.75
N TRP A 102 -9.64 3.32 -6.99
CA TRP A 102 -10.89 4.06 -6.99
C TRP A 102 -10.97 4.99 -8.20
N ALA A 103 -11.88 4.69 -9.09
CA ALA A 103 -12.14 5.45 -10.31
C ALA A 103 -13.64 5.63 -10.54
N ALA A 104 -14.01 6.72 -11.20
CA ALA A 104 -15.38 6.98 -11.63
C ALA A 104 -15.39 7.72 -12.97
N ARG A 105 -16.40 7.45 -13.77
CA ARG A 105 -16.66 8.19 -15.02
C ARG A 105 -16.87 9.68 -14.72
N ARG A 106 -16.31 10.55 -15.56
CA ARG A 106 -16.38 12.00 -15.38
C ARG A 106 -17.78 12.54 -15.52
N ASP A 107 -18.60 11.92 -16.37
CA ASP A 107 -20.01 12.29 -16.62
C ASP A 107 -20.98 11.71 -15.58
N ALA A 108 -20.54 10.74 -14.76
CA ALA A 108 -21.34 10.14 -13.69
C ALA A 108 -21.08 10.83 -12.34
N VAL A 109 -21.52 12.08 -12.21
CA VAL A 109 -21.29 12.88 -11.00
C VAL A 109 -21.77 12.14 -9.75
N GLY A 110 -20.92 12.08 -8.72
CA GLY A 110 -21.21 11.43 -7.44
C GLY A 110 -21.06 9.92 -7.43
N ALA A 111 -20.84 9.25 -8.58
CA ALA A 111 -20.74 7.79 -8.65
C ALA A 111 -19.65 7.21 -7.74
N GLY A 112 -18.46 7.83 -7.71
CA GLY A 112 -17.37 7.40 -6.84
C GLY A 112 -17.71 7.54 -5.35
N VAL A 113 -18.44 8.60 -4.96
CA VAL A 113 -18.87 8.82 -3.57
C VAL A 113 -19.91 7.80 -3.14
N ILE A 114 -20.88 7.48 -4.00
CA ILE A 114 -21.90 6.45 -3.76
C ILE A 114 -21.21 5.11 -3.49
N LEU A 115 -20.27 4.74 -4.36
CA LEU A 115 -19.52 3.50 -4.22
C LEU A 115 -18.70 3.46 -2.92
N MET A 116 -17.96 4.53 -2.61
CA MET A 116 -17.16 4.63 -1.38
C MET A 116 -18.03 4.53 -0.12
N ASN A 117 -19.19 5.18 -0.12
CA ASN A 117 -20.12 5.08 1.01
C ASN A 117 -20.71 3.68 1.18
N HIS A 118 -20.96 2.98 0.08
CA HIS A 118 -21.40 1.58 0.13
C HIS A 118 -20.32 0.69 0.74
N ILE A 119 -19.10 0.77 0.22
CA ILE A 119 -17.95 0.00 0.71
C ILE A 119 -17.67 0.33 2.18
N GLY A 120 -17.77 1.60 2.55
CA GLY A 120 -17.54 2.03 3.93
C GLY A 120 -18.45 1.39 4.98
N LYS A 121 -19.66 0.97 4.60
CA LYS A 121 -20.60 0.27 5.52
C LYS A 121 -20.19 -1.17 5.84
N MET A 122 -19.18 -1.71 5.16
CA MET A 122 -18.76 -3.10 5.29
C MET A 122 -17.69 -3.30 6.37
N THR A 123 -17.18 -2.20 6.96
CA THR A 123 -16.04 -2.21 7.88
C THR A 123 -16.25 -1.21 9.01
N ASP A 124 -15.45 -1.33 10.07
CA ASP A 124 -15.49 -0.38 11.19
C ASP A 124 -14.71 0.90 10.84
N PHE A 125 -13.59 0.76 10.09
CA PHE A 125 -12.79 1.88 9.65
C PHE A 125 -12.38 1.78 8.19
N LEU A 126 -12.35 2.93 7.54
CA LEU A 126 -11.72 3.14 6.23
C LEU A 126 -10.37 3.80 6.43
N LEU A 127 -9.30 3.11 6.01
CA LEU A 127 -7.94 3.63 5.99
C LEU A 127 -7.69 4.29 4.62
N GLY A 128 -7.10 5.47 4.63
CA GLY A 128 -6.60 6.16 3.44
C GLY A 128 -5.12 6.49 3.61
N VAL A 129 -4.29 6.11 2.63
CA VAL A 129 -2.87 6.42 2.59
C VAL A 129 -2.56 7.16 1.29
N GLY A 130 -2.20 8.43 1.39
CA GLY A 130 -1.95 9.26 0.21
C GLY A 130 -3.21 9.49 -0.63
N GLY A 131 -3.02 9.49 -1.94
CA GLY A 131 -4.07 9.69 -2.94
C GLY A 131 -3.76 10.82 -3.93
N THR A 132 -4.59 10.96 -4.95
CA THR A 132 -4.49 12.08 -5.89
C THR A 132 -4.87 13.40 -5.22
N LYS A 133 -4.47 14.53 -5.81
CA LYS A 133 -4.87 15.85 -5.31
C LYS A 133 -6.39 16.00 -5.15
N GLN A 134 -7.17 15.36 -6.03
CA GLN A 134 -8.64 15.36 -5.96
C GLN A 134 -9.15 14.51 -4.79
N THR A 135 -8.60 13.31 -4.62
CA THR A 135 -8.91 12.42 -3.49
C THR A 135 -8.67 13.12 -2.17
N LEU A 136 -7.49 13.74 -1.99
CA LEU A 136 -7.13 14.45 -0.76
C LEU A 136 -8.06 15.64 -0.42
N LYS A 137 -8.66 16.29 -1.43
CA LYS A 137 -9.66 17.34 -1.23
C LYS A 137 -11.03 16.80 -0.80
N ILE A 138 -11.39 15.62 -1.25
CA ILE A 138 -12.69 15.01 -0.99
C ILE A 138 -12.72 14.27 0.35
N MET A 139 -11.62 13.64 0.77
CA MET A 139 -11.57 12.82 1.99
C MET A 139 -12.10 13.53 3.24
N PRO A 140 -11.71 14.77 3.58
CA PRO A 140 -12.27 15.46 4.75
C PRO A 140 -13.78 15.68 4.64
N LEU A 141 -14.30 15.98 3.44
CA LEU A 141 -15.73 16.17 3.19
C LEU A 141 -16.52 14.85 3.36
N MET A 142 -15.86 13.72 3.23
CA MET A 142 -16.41 12.38 3.46
C MET A 142 -16.23 11.89 4.89
N GLY A 143 -15.77 12.73 5.81
CA GLY A 143 -15.60 12.37 7.22
C GLY A 143 -14.30 11.65 7.56
N TYR A 144 -13.31 11.65 6.65
CA TYR A 144 -11.97 11.16 6.99
C TYR A 144 -11.23 12.18 7.88
N ARG A 145 -10.63 11.69 8.94
CA ARG A 145 -9.78 12.49 9.83
C ARG A 145 -8.31 12.18 9.55
N HIS A 146 -7.48 13.20 9.53
CA HIS A 146 -6.04 13.05 9.40
C HIS A 146 -5.48 12.45 10.70
N CYS A 147 -4.77 11.30 10.59
CA CYS A 147 -4.23 10.55 11.73
C CYS A 147 -2.70 10.53 11.76
N GLY A 148 -2.04 11.27 10.87
CA GLY A 148 -0.59 11.31 10.79
C GLY A 148 -0.07 11.22 9.37
N THR A 149 1.21 10.92 9.24
CA THR A 149 1.88 10.80 7.95
C THR A 149 2.69 9.51 7.88
N ILE A 150 2.80 8.95 6.69
CA ILE A 150 3.73 7.86 6.38
C ILE A 150 4.85 8.40 5.50
N THR A 151 6.09 8.10 5.86
CA THR A 151 7.27 8.53 5.12
C THR A 151 7.84 7.36 4.33
N GLY A 152 8.11 7.59 3.06
CA GLY A 152 8.84 6.69 2.19
C GLY A 152 10.33 7.00 2.24
N TYR A 153 11.12 5.97 2.53
CA TYR A 153 12.56 6.00 2.68
C TYR A 153 13.23 5.21 1.57
N VAL A 154 14.43 5.61 1.17
CA VAL A 154 15.25 4.88 0.21
C VAL A 154 16.69 4.81 0.67
N ARG A 155 17.30 3.65 0.48
CA ARG A 155 18.73 3.41 0.62
C ARG A 155 19.31 2.93 -0.69
N ALA A 156 20.32 3.60 -1.21
CA ALA A 156 21.10 3.16 -2.37
C ALA A 156 21.90 1.89 -2.00
N LEU A 157 21.80 0.86 -2.82
CA LEU A 157 22.55 -0.39 -2.69
C LEU A 157 23.69 -0.46 -3.71
N SER A 158 23.40 -0.17 -4.99
CA SER A 158 24.37 -0.23 -6.08
C SER A 158 24.27 0.97 -7.01
N PRO A 159 25.27 1.88 -7.02
CA PRO A 159 25.30 3.01 -7.93
C PRO A 159 25.28 2.60 -9.41
N TRP A 160 25.94 1.50 -9.76
CA TRP A 160 25.95 0.96 -11.13
C TRP A 160 24.57 0.44 -11.56
N ALA A 161 23.85 -0.21 -10.67
CA ALA A 161 22.49 -0.65 -10.95
C ALA A 161 21.54 0.56 -11.10
N LEU A 162 21.73 1.63 -10.31
CA LEU A 162 21.03 2.91 -10.49
C LEU A 162 21.26 3.50 -11.88
N LEU A 163 22.51 3.53 -12.34
CA LEU A 163 22.84 4.06 -13.68
C LEU A 163 22.16 3.25 -14.79
N ARG A 164 22.23 1.92 -14.70
CA ARG A 164 21.66 1.02 -15.72
C ARG A 164 20.14 1.03 -15.75
N GLY A 165 19.51 0.99 -14.58
CA GLY A 165 18.06 0.88 -14.42
C GLY A 165 17.30 2.21 -14.49
N SER A 166 17.98 3.35 -14.29
CA SER A 166 17.32 4.66 -14.33
C SER A 166 16.88 5.04 -15.75
N ARG A 167 15.66 5.57 -15.85
CA ARG A 167 15.11 6.12 -17.10
C ARG A 167 15.40 7.62 -17.23
N GLY A 168 15.37 8.13 -18.44
CA GLY A 168 15.53 9.54 -18.76
C GLY A 168 16.89 9.89 -19.36
N PRO A 169 17.19 11.19 -19.59
CA PRO A 169 18.42 11.65 -20.21
C PRO A 169 19.66 11.25 -19.39
N LEU A 170 20.77 11.03 -20.08
CA LEU A 170 22.01 10.50 -19.50
C LEU A 170 22.49 11.32 -18.29
N TRP A 171 22.43 12.65 -18.39
CA TRP A 171 22.85 13.52 -17.27
C TRP A 171 22.06 13.30 -15.98
N LYS A 172 20.73 13.06 -16.08
CA LYS A 172 19.90 12.73 -14.90
C LYS A 172 20.27 11.35 -14.33
N ARG A 173 20.61 10.40 -15.19
CA ARG A 173 21.04 9.05 -14.77
C ARG A 173 22.38 9.11 -14.07
N VAL A 174 23.33 9.89 -14.59
CA VAL A 174 24.65 10.12 -13.97
C VAL A 174 24.48 10.86 -12.62
N ALA A 175 23.67 11.90 -12.57
CA ALA A 175 23.40 12.62 -11.32
C ALA A 175 22.81 11.71 -10.22
N ARG A 176 21.89 10.80 -10.58
CA ARG A 176 21.36 9.79 -9.64
C ARG A 176 22.44 8.80 -9.20
N MET A 177 23.25 8.32 -10.13
CA MET A 177 24.37 7.43 -9.82
C MET A 177 25.36 8.09 -8.83
N THR A 178 25.76 9.35 -9.08
CA THR A 178 26.69 10.08 -8.21
C THR A 178 26.13 10.28 -6.82
N ARG A 179 24.86 10.71 -6.74
CA ARG A 179 24.14 10.83 -5.46
C ARG A 179 24.05 9.48 -4.76
N GLY A 180 23.63 8.42 -5.47
CA GLY A 180 23.55 7.08 -4.93
C GLY A 180 24.90 6.51 -4.48
N ALA A 181 25.99 6.83 -5.19
CA ALA A 181 27.34 6.46 -4.77
C ALA A 181 27.73 7.17 -3.44
N PHE A 182 27.48 8.47 -3.35
CA PHE A 182 27.69 9.21 -2.12
C PHE A 182 26.90 8.62 -0.94
N TRP A 183 25.62 8.34 -1.13
CA TRP A 183 24.77 7.73 -0.11
C TRP A 183 25.20 6.31 0.27
N ALA A 184 25.60 5.48 -0.70
CA ALA A 184 26.07 4.14 -0.42
C ALA A 184 27.41 4.13 0.34
N LEU A 185 28.30 5.05 0.02
CA LEU A 185 29.61 5.18 0.70
C LEU A 185 29.49 5.78 2.11
N SER A 186 28.60 6.76 2.29
CA SER A 186 28.36 7.41 3.59
C SER A 186 27.44 6.60 4.51
N ALA A 187 26.76 5.57 3.97
CA ALA A 187 25.83 4.78 4.77
C ALA A 187 26.54 4.00 5.88
N PRO A 188 26.05 4.08 7.12
CA PRO A 188 26.63 3.36 8.24
C PRO A 188 26.70 1.85 7.97
N ARG A 189 27.84 1.24 8.27
CA ARG A 189 28.02 -0.20 8.30
C ARG A 189 27.63 -0.69 9.69
N GLY A 190 26.39 -1.15 9.82
CA GLY A 190 25.88 -1.58 11.10
C GLY A 190 26.32 -2.98 11.51
N LEU A 191 26.39 -3.15 12.82
CA LEU A 191 26.52 -4.46 13.42
C LEU A 191 25.13 -5.04 13.64
N ALA A 192 24.97 -6.33 13.34
CA ALA A 192 23.70 -7.04 13.57
C ALA A 192 23.43 -7.30 15.08
N ASN A 193 24.30 -6.86 15.99
CA ASN A 193 24.16 -6.98 17.45
C ASN A 193 23.70 -8.39 17.91
N GLY A 194 24.29 -9.43 17.30
CA GLY A 194 23.91 -10.82 17.57
C GLY A 194 22.64 -11.32 16.85
N TRP A 195 21.90 -10.44 16.21
CA TRP A 195 20.76 -10.83 15.38
C TRP A 195 21.19 -11.46 14.06
N ARG A 196 20.46 -12.47 13.63
CA ARG A 196 20.64 -13.13 12.33
C ARG A 196 19.30 -13.23 11.63
N ALA A 197 19.30 -12.97 10.32
CA ALA A 197 18.14 -13.20 9.48
C ALA A 197 18.21 -14.65 8.95
N ARG A 198 17.08 -15.35 9.01
CA ARG A 198 16.89 -16.67 8.39
C ARG A 198 15.64 -16.61 7.51
N ARG A 199 15.78 -17.00 6.25
CA ARG A 199 14.63 -17.11 5.35
C ARG A 199 13.68 -18.19 5.86
N VAL A 200 12.38 -17.88 5.85
CA VAL A 200 11.29 -18.76 6.30
C VAL A 200 10.48 -19.20 5.08
N ALA A 201 10.25 -20.49 4.94
CA ALA A 201 9.42 -21.02 3.87
C ALA A 201 7.93 -20.76 4.14
N ILE A 202 7.10 -20.80 3.09
CA ILE A 202 5.67 -20.45 3.20
C ILE A 202 4.90 -21.40 4.13
N ASP A 203 5.29 -22.65 4.20
CA ASP A 203 4.74 -23.67 5.12
C ASP A 203 5.21 -23.48 6.57
N GLU A 204 6.33 -22.80 6.77
CA GLU A 204 6.92 -22.52 8.08
C GLU A 204 6.48 -21.18 8.71
N VAL A 205 5.60 -20.42 8.07
CA VAL A 205 5.17 -19.07 8.54
C VAL A 205 4.68 -19.06 9.99
N ALA A 206 4.14 -20.19 10.48
CA ALA A 206 3.71 -20.31 11.87
C ALA A 206 4.86 -20.10 12.89
N GLN A 207 6.11 -20.26 12.50
CA GLN A 207 7.27 -20.05 13.39
C GLN A 207 7.43 -18.58 13.84
N VAL A 208 6.86 -17.60 13.11
CA VAL A 208 6.89 -16.19 13.49
C VAL A 208 5.56 -15.71 14.10
N ALA A 209 4.61 -16.62 14.38
CA ALA A 209 3.26 -16.27 14.82
C ALA A 209 3.24 -15.40 16.09
N ASP A 210 4.09 -15.71 17.08
CA ASP A 210 4.16 -14.98 18.34
C ASP A 210 4.60 -13.52 18.14
N VAL A 211 5.48 -13.28 17.18
CA VAL A 211 5.96 -11.94 16.84
C VAL A 211 4.93 -11.16 15.98
N LEU A 212 4.13 -11.90 15.17
CA LEU A 212 3.07 -11.28 14.35
C LEU A 212 2.04 -10.56 15.20
N ALA A 213 1.74 -11.07 16.39
CA ALA A 213 0.77 -10.46 17.29
C ALA A 213 1.13 -9.01 17.68
N GLY A 214 2.43 -8.69 17.74
CA GLY A 214 2.95 -7.39 18.16
C GLY A 214 2.64 -7.12 19.64
N ARG A 215 3.47 -6.36 20.30
CA ARG A 215 3.26 -5.95 21.70
C ARG A 215 3.30 -4.43 21.79
N GLY A 216 2.44 -3.87 22.64
CA GLY A 216 2.41 -2.46 22.98
C GLY A 216 0.97 -1.95 23.16
N PRO A 217 0.58 -1.63 24.42
CA PRO A 217 -0.80 -1.19 24.71
C PRO A 217 -1.10 0.20 24.13
N ASP A 218 -0.07 1.02 23.91
CA ASP A 218 -0.21 2.42 23.53
C ASP A 218 -0.16 2.68 22.03
N LEU A 219 -0.27 1.61 21.20
CA LEU A 219 -0.09 1.69 19.78
C LEU A 219 -1.29 1.12 19.05
N VAL A 220 -1.63 1.75 17.93
CA VAL A 220 -2.55 1.17 16.95
C VAL A 220 -1.72 0.44 15.90
N LEU A 221 -1.83 -0.88 15.90
CA LEU A 221 -1.08 -1.77 14.99
C LEU A 221 -2.03 -2.42 14.00
N PRO A 222 -1.70 -2.43 12.70
CA PRO A 222 -2.36 -3.33 11.77
C PRO A 222 -2.18 -4.78 12.22
N GLY A 223 -3.24 -5.56 12.16
CA GLY A 223 -3.18 -6.99 12.46
C GLY A 223 -2.25 -7.73 11.51
N ARG A 224 -1.59 -8.74 12.02
CA ARG A 224 -0.79 -9.67 11.21
C ARG A 224 -1.14 -11.09 11.63
N THR A 225 -1.54 -11.90 10.67
CA THR A 225 -1.82 -13.33 10.86
C THR A 225 -0.89 -14.14 9.95
N PRO A 226 -0.60 -15.39 10.30
CA PRO A 226 0.15 -16.29 9.40
C PRO A 226 -0.49 -16.39 8.01
N GLU A 227 -1.82 -16.36 7.94
CA GLU A 227 -2.60 -16.44 6.70
C GLU A 227 -2.40 -15.19 5.83
N LEU A 228 -2.41 -13.99 6.44
CA LEU A 228 -2.11 -12.73 5.74
C LEU A 228 -0.68 -12.75 5.17
N ILE A 229 0.28 -13.23 5.95
CA ILE A 229 1.66 -13.35 5.47
C ILE A 229 1.75 -14.33 4.32
N ARG A 230 1.10 -15.52 4.41
CA ARG A 230 1.04 -16.47 3.29
C ARG A 230 0.39 -15.87 2.05
N HIS A 231 -0.67 -15.09 2.21
CA HIS A 231 -1.31 -14.37 1.10
C HIS A 231 -0.34 -13.40 0.42
N ALA A 232 0.43 -12.63 1.20
CA ALA A 232 1.45 -11.73 0.66
C ALA A 232 2.60 -12.49 -0.04
N LEU A 233 3.06 -13.62 0.54
CA LEU A 233 4.07 -14.49 -0.08
C LEU A 233 3.61 -15.08 -1.41
N GLY A 234 2.29 -15.29 -1.58
CA GLY A 234 1.66 -15.77 -2.81
C GLY A 234 1.42 -14.68 -3.87
N CYS A 235 1.92 -13.45 -3.70
CA CYS A 235 1.74 -12.37 -4.67
C CYS A 235 2.33 -12.74 -6.05
N PRO A 236 1.55 -12.77 -7.14
CA PRO A 236 2.03 -13.21 -8.45
C PRO A 236 2.84 -12.13 -9.19
N ILE A 237 2.84 -10.89 -8.69
CA ILE A 237 3.45 -9.74 -9.37
C ILE A 237 4.91 -9.57 -8.98
N VAL A 238 5.18 -9.73 -7.70
CA VAL A 238 6.50 -9.57 -7.11
C VAL A 238 6.83 -10.77 -6.23
N PRO A 239 8.02 -11.33 -6.32
CA PRO A 239 8.51 -12.27 -5.31
C PRO A 239 8.51 -11.59 -3.94
N VAL A 240 7.91 -12.22 -2.95
CA VAL A 240 7.94 -11.80 -1.55
C VAL A 240 8.66 -12.85 -0.73
N GLU A 241 9.52 -12.43 0.18
CA GLU A 241 10.30 -13.31 1.06
C GLU A 241 10.10 -12.90 2.52
N LEU A 242 9.85 -13.90 3.37
CA LEU A 242 9.79 -13.75 4.82
C LEU A 242 11.14 -14.14 5.42
N HIS A 243 11.63 -13.30 6.33
CA HIS A 243 12.82 -13.56 7.11
C HIS A 243 12.50 -13.46 8.60
N ALA A 244 12.75 -14.53 9.36
CA ALA A 244 12.77 -14.49 10.81
C ALA A 244 14.07 -13.86 11.31
N LEU A 245 13.99 -13.13 12.40
CA LEU A 245 15.13 -12.57 13.12
C LEU A 245 15.35 -13.34 14.39
N GLU A 246 16.52 -13.94 14.48
CA GLU A 246 16.93 -14.83 15.57
C GLU A 246 18.11 -14.24 16.35
N ARG A 247 18.03 -14.31 17.68
CA ARG A 247 19.13 -14.03 18.60
C ARG A 247 19.17 -15.11 19.67
N ALA A 248 20.33 -15.70 19.89
CA ALA A 248 20.52 -16.82 20.85
C ALA A 248 19.54 -17.99 20.64
N GLY A 249 19.19 -18.30 19.38
CA GLY A 249 18.27 -19.40 19.03
C GLY A 249 16.79 -19.10 19.20
N GLN A 250 16.42 -17.86 19.58
CA GLN A 250 15.03 -17.45 19.71
C GLN A 250 14.63 -16.47 18.62
N ILE A 251 13.43 -16.63 18.07
CA ILE A 251 12.83 -15.67 17.12
C ILE A 251 12.23 -14.53 17.93
N GLY A 252 12.76 -13.31 17.75
CA GLY A 252 12.27 -12.10 18.39
C GLY A 252 11.73 -11.06 17.40
N GLY A 253 11.81 -11.35 16.09
CA GLY A 253 11.35 -10.44 15.05
C GLY A 253 11.19 -11.10 13.69
N TYR A 254 10.69 -10.33 12.74
CA TYR A 254 10.66 -10.70 11.33
C TYR A 254 10.73 -9.47 10.42
N PHE A 255 11.02 -9.69 9.15
CA PHE A 255 10.77 -8.72 8.09
C PHE A 255 10.36 -9.42 6.79
N LEU A 256 9.66 -8.67 5.94
CA LEU A 256 9.25 -9.06 4.60
C LEU A 256 9.94 -8.19 3.56
N LEU A 257 10.53 -8.83 2.55
CA LEU A 257 11.08 -8.17 1.38
C LEU A 257 10.26 -8.53 0.14
N SER A 258 9.85 -7.53 -0.65
CA SER A 258 9.36 -7.75 -2.01
C SER A 258 10.36 -7.24 -3.02
N TYR A 259 10.35 -7.80 -4.23
CA TYR A 259 11.36 -7.52 -5.24
C TYR A 259 10.72 -7.13 -6.57
N ALA A 260 10.98 -5.90 -6.98
CA ALA A 260 10.71 -5.40 -8.32
C ALA A 260 12.03 -5.29 -9.11
N PRO A 261 12.01 -5.16 -10.44
CA PRO A 261 13.23 -5.02 -11.23
C PRO A 261 14.15 -3.90 -10.74
N GLY A 262 15.31 -4.27 -10.19
CA GLY A 262 16.31 -3.35 -9.65
C GLY A 262 15.98 -2.75 -8.27
N GLN A 263 14.86 -3.08 -7.65
CA GLN A 263 14.42 -2.51 -6.38
C GLN A 263 13.97 -3.60 -5.41
N ALA A 264 14.51 -3.59 -4.19
CA ALA A 264 13.90 -4.28 -3.07
C ALA A 264 12.99 -3.32 -2.29
N ARG A 265 11.98 -3.86 -1.64
CA ARG A 265 11.07 -3.12 -0.78
C ARG A 265 10.94 -3.85 0.55
N LEU A 266 11.28 -3.18 1.63
CA LEU A 266 11.04 -3.66 2.99
C LEU A 266 9.59 -3.31 3.33
N ILE A 267 8.71 -4.30 3.14
CA ILE A 267 7.27 -4.06 3.10
C ILE A 267 6.61 -4.14 4.46
N ASP A 268 7.16 -4.95 5.34
CA ASP A 268 6.70 -5.08 6.72
C ASP A 268 7.84 -5.57 7.61
N LEU A 269 7.81 -5.15 8.86
CA LEU A 269 8.73 -5.65 9.86
C LEU A 269 8.16 -5.47 11.27
N ARG A 270 8.51 -6.39 12.16
CA ARG A 270 8.23 -6.31 13.58
C ARG A 270 9.37 -6.86 14.41
N LEU A 271 9.53 -6.29 15.58
CA LEU A 271 10.52 -6.70 16.56
C LEU A 271 9.91 -6.61 17.95
N ASP A 272 10.08 -7.63 18.76
CA ASP A 272 9.69 -7.65 20.17
C ASP A 272 10.83 -7.11 21.03
N SER A 273 11.16 -5.83 20.84
CA SER A 273 12.18 -5.11 21.61
C SER A 273 11.85 -3.63 21.67
N GLN A 274 12.17 -3.00 22.81
CA GLN A 274 12.11 -1.55 22.98
C GLN A 274 13.46 -0.88 22.76
N ASP A 275 14.55 -1.66 22.62
CA ASP A 275 15.90 -1.13 22.41
C ASP A 275 16.08 -0.59 20.98
N PRO A 276 16.37 0.70 20.80
CA PRO A 276 16.66 1.29 19.49
C PRO A 276 17.84 0.61 18.76
N ALA A 277 18.78 0.00 19.50
CA ALA A 277 19.89 -0.73 18.89
C ALA A 277 19.41 -2.02 18.19
N ASP A 278 18.43 -2.69 18.75
CA ASP A 278 17.83 -3.90 18.14
C ASP A 278 17.06 -3.53 16.85
N TRP A 279 16.32 -2.42 16.83
CA TRP A 279 15.64 -1.94 15.63
C TRP A 279 16.63 -1.59 14.52
N ARG A 280 17.77 -0.94 14.86
CA ARG A 280 18.84 -0.70 13.89
C ARG A 280 19.44 -2.01 13.37
N ALA A 281 19.67 -2.98 14.25
CA ALA A 281 20.21 -4.29 13.88
C ALA A 281 19.26 -5.03 12.91
N LEU A 282 17.95 -4.97 13.15
CA LEU A 282 16.92 -5.52 12.26
C LEU A 282 17.00 -4.89 10.87
N VAL A 283 17.02 -3.56 10.78
CA VAL A 283 17.12 -2.85 9.50
C VAL A 283 18.42 -3.20 8.78
N HIS A 284 19.54 -3.33 9.50
CA HIS A 284 20.80 -3.81 8.90
C HIS A 284 20.72 -5.23 8.40
N CYS A 285 20.01 -6.14 9.07
CA CYS A 285 19.75 -7.48 8.56
C CYS A 285 18.99 -7.43 7.23
N ALA A 286 17.91 -6.63 7.16
CA ALA A 286 17.14 -6.47 5.91
C ALA A 286 17.97 -5.86 4.77
N VAL A 287 18.81 -4.88 5.07
CA VAL A 287 19.76 -4.29 4.09
C VAL A 287 20.74 -5.34 3.58
N ARG A 288 21.29 -6.18 4.46
CA ARG A 288 22.24 -7.23 4.09
C ARG A 288 21.58 -8.27 3.19
N GLU A 289 20.38 -8.73 3.55
CA GLU A 289 19.64 -9.70 2.73
C GLU A 289 19.31 -9.12 1.35
N ALA A 290 18.81 -7.89 1.26
CA ALA A 290 18.57 -7.22 -0.01
C ALA A 290 19.86 -7.08 -0.83
N SER A 291 20.97 -6.72 -0.21
CA SER A 291 22.28 -6.53 -0.89
C SER A 291 22.86 -7.85 -1.41
N SER A 292 22.64 -8.97 -0.70
CA SER A 292 23.18 -10.30 -1.07
C SER A 292 22.55 -10.84 -2.36
N ARG A 293 21.35 -10.40 -2.71
CA ARG A 293 20.64 -10.84 -3.92
C ARG A 293 21.32 -10.39 -5.21
N GLY A 294 22.09 -9.31 -5.18
CA GLY A 294 22.74 -8.73 -6.35
C GLY A 294 21.76 -8.04 -7.31
N GLY A 295 22.29 -7.20 -8.20
CA GLY A 295 21.52 -6.54 -9.25
C GLY A 295 20.53 -5.46 -8.79
N LEU A 296 20.35 -5.25 -7.47
CA LEU A 296 19.45 -4.26 -6.92
C LEU A 296 20.14 -2.90 -6.84
N ALA A 297 19.43 -1.87 -7.27
CA ALA A 297 19.88 -0.49 -7.22
C ALA A 297 19.62 0.14 -5.84
N GLU A 298 18.48 -0.19 -5.23
CA GLU A 298 18.02 0.44 -4.00
C GLU A 298 17.12 -0.48 -3.17
N LEU A 299 17.00 -0.15 -1.88
CA LEU A 299 16.02 -0.70 -0.94
C LEU A 299 15.10 0.44 -0.50
N VAL A 300 13.80 0.24 -0.65
CA VAL A 300 12.74 1.19 -0.26
C VAL A 300 12.00 0.64 0.95
N ALA A 301 11.57 1.53 1.84
CA ALA A 301 10.75 1.20 3.00
C ALA A 301 9.76 2.33 3.29
N TRP A 302 8.62 2.01 3.89
CA TRP A 302 7.65 3.01 4.32
C TRP A 302 7.31 2.82 5.79
N SER A 303 7.19 3.93 6.53
CA SER A 303 6.77 3.88 7.93
C SER A 303 6.10 5.16 8.38
N SER A 304 5.08 5.02 9.22
CA SER A 304 4.53 6.10 10.03
C SER A 304 5.02 6.03 11.49
N ASP A 305 5.83 5.02 11.83
CA ASP A 305 6.40 4.80 13.16
C ASP A 305 7.68 5.64 13.35
N PRO A 306 7.74 6.57 14.33
CA PRO A 306 8.94 7.37 14.59
C PRO A 306 10.16 6.55 14.99
N GLN A 307 9.99 5.48 15.78
CA GLN A 307 11.09 4.61 16.20
C GLN A 307 11.73 3.91 15.00
N LEU A 308 10.87 3.40 14.10
CA LEU A 308 11.31 2.76 12.87
C LEU A 308 11.93 3.78 11.90
N SER A 309 11.36 4.97 11.81
CA SER A 309 11.92 6.08 11.03
C SER A 309 13.34 6.44 11.48
N GLN A 310 13.56 6.53 12.80
CA GLN A 310 14.90 6.77 13.36
C GLN A 310 15.87 5.62 13.05
N ALA A 311 15.40 4.37 13.07
CA ALA A 311 16.22 3.23 12.69
C ALA A 311 16.62 3.29 11.19
N TYR A 312 15.70 3.68 10.30
CA TYR A 312 16.00 3.89 8.87
C TYR A 312 17.05 4.98 8.67
N ASP A 313 16.87 6.16 9.26
CA ASP A 313 17.83 7.27 9.17
C ASP A 313 19.23 6.83 9.67
N SER A 314 19.27 6.12 10.81
CA SER A 314 20.50 5.58 11.39
C SER A 314 21.17 4.51 10.52
N CYS A 315 20.44 3.89 9.60
CA CYS A 315 20.93 2.87 8.68
C CYS A 315 21.18 3.41 7.26
N GLY A 316 21.23 4.74 7.08
CA GLY A 316 21.56 5.38 5.81
C GLY A 316 20.43 5.34 4.78
N PHE A 317 19.19 5.29 5.23
CA PHE A 317 18.05 5.61 4.39
C PHE A 317 17.82 7.12 4.34
N HIS A 318 17.20 7.59 3.28
CA HIS A 318 16.85 8.99 3.07
C HIS A 318 15.36 9.12 2.79
N ALA A 319 14.67 10.01 3.48
CA ALA A 319 13.27 10.33 3.24
C ALA A 319 13.08 10.94 1.84
N ARG A 320 12.10 10.44 1.08
CA ARG A 320 11.83 10.86 -0.32
C ARG A 320 10.39 11.26 -0.57
N LEU A 321 9.47 10.72 0.20
CA LEU A 321 8.05 10.92 0.03
C LEU A 321 7.41 10.99 1.40
N THR A 322 6.44 11.90 1.57
CA THR A 322 5.58 11.92 2.75
C THR A 322 4.14 11.96 2.27
N LEU A 323 3.33 11.03 2.75
CA LEU A 323 1.92 10.92 2.41
C LEU A 323 1.07 11.04 3.68
N PRO A 324 -0.07 11.72 3.62
CA PRO A 324 -1.00 11.77 4.73
C PRO A 324 -1.68 10.42 4.94
N VAL A 325 -1.93 10.09 6.20
CA VAL A 325 -2.72 8.93 6.62
C VAL A 325 -4.03 9.44 7.18
N TYR A 326 -5.12 8.87 6.71
CA TYR A 326 -6.47 9.21 7.10
C TYR A 326 -7.20 7.98 7.63
N LEU A 327 -8.11 8.20 8.57
CA LEU A 327 -9.02 7.19 9.08
C LEU A 327 -10.44 7.76 9.13
N ARG A 328 -11.41 6.98 8.64
CA ARG A 328 -12.83 7.29 8.75
C ARG A 328 -13.54 6.17 9.51
N SER A 329 -14.25 6.50 10.56
CA SER A 329 -15.15 5.56 11.25
C SER A 329 -16.42 5.34 10.44
N SER A 330 -16.87 4.11 10.36
CA SER A 330 -18.10 3.71 9.66
C SER A 330 -19.14 3.06 10.59
N GLY A 331 -18.70 2.51 11.73
CA GLY A 331 -19.55 1.72 12.64
C GLY A 331 -19.86 2.40 13.98
N GLY A 332 -19.64 3.71 14.11
CA GLY A 332 -19.86 4.41 15.39
C GLY A 332 -18.76 4.21 16.43
N MET A 333 -17.75 3.38 16.14
CA MET A 333 -16.57 3.22 16.98
C MET A 333 -15.68 4.48 16.87
N SER A 334 -15.28 5.05 18.00
CA SER A 334 -14.34 6.18 17.99
C SER A 334 -12.98 5.73 17.47
N PRO A 335 -12.36 6.48 16.55
CA PRO A 335 -10.99 6.22 16.15
C PRO A 335 -10.05 6.28 17.34
N PRO A 336 -9.06 5.40 17.41
CA PRO A 336 -8.06 5.45 18.47
C PRO A 336 -7.32 6.79 18.46
N GLU A 337 -7.01 7.29 19.66
CA GLU A 337 -6.22 8.54 19.83
C GLU A 337 -4.72 8.28 19.63
N GLN A 338 -4.32 7.02 19.83
CA GLN A 338 -2.93 6.59 19.72
C GLN A 338 -2.45 6.66 18.26
N MET A 339 -1.15 6.75 18.09
CA MET A 339 -0.52 6.78 16.78
C MET A 339 -0.74 5.48 16.00
N LEU A 340 -1.30 5.61 14.81
CA LEU A 340 -1.46 4.50 13.88
C LEU A 340 -0.13 4.18 13.19
N ARG A 341 0.40 2.98 13.39
CA ARG A 341 1.65 2.51 12.77
C ARG A 341 1.36 1.76 11.47
N VAL A 342 1.50 2.43 10.36
CA VAL A 342 1.29 1.89 9.01
C VAL A 342 2.62 1.62 8.33
N GLN A 343 2.70 0.52 7.61
CA GLN A 343 3.83 0.14 6.76
C GLN A 343 3.38 -0.12 5.32
N MET A 344 4.30 -0.52 4.46
CA MET A 344 4.01 -0.71 3.04
C MET A 344 3.03 -1.88 2.78
N LEU A 345 3.02 -2.90 3.63
CA LEU A 345 2.09 -4.03 3.54
C LEU A 345 0.62 -3.63 3.77
N ASP A 346 0.37 -2.51 4.45
CA ASP A 346 -0.98 -2.03 4.75
C ASP A 346 -1.66 -1.31 3.57
N ASN A 347 -0.96 -1.22 2.44
CA ASN A 347 -1.45 -0.62 1.20
C ASN A 347 -0.91 -1.38 -0.02
N ASP A 348 -1.19 -0.91 -1.23
CA ASP A 348 -0.77 -1.54 -2.48
C ASP A 348 0.68 -1.22 -2.90
N ALA A 349 1.42 -0.41 -2.13
CA ALA A 349 2.73 0.09 -2.52
C ALA A 349 3.78 -1.02 -2.70
N TYR A 350 3.62 -2.18 -2.05
CA TYR A 350 4.60 -3.26 -2.15
C TYR A 350 4.60 -4.00 -3.50
N TYR A 351 3.51 -3.89 -4.27
CA TYR A 351 3.40 -4.43 -5.63
C TYR A 351 3.06 -3.36 -6.67
N LEU A 352 2.69 -2.14 -6.24
CA LEU A 352 2.38 -1.05 -7.15
C LEU A 352 3.61 -0.70 -8.00
N ASP A 353 3.38 -0.42 -9.29
CA ASP A 353 4.41 -0.05 -10.27
C ASP A 353 5.61 -1.03 -10.34
N ALA A 354 5.42 -2.28 -9.90
CA ALA A 354 6.48 -3.30 -9.86
C ALA A 354 7.17 -3.52 -11.22
N ARG A 355 6.47 -3.26 -12.33
CA ARG A 355 7.02 -3.42 -13.68
C ARG A 355 7.66 -2.14 -14.24
N ARG A 356 7.53 -1.00 -13.57
CA ARG A 356 7.91 0.32 -14.13
C ARG A 356 9.27 0.83 -13.70
N GLY A 357 9.85 0.29 -12.64
CA GLY A 357 11.21 0.59 -12.22
C GLY A 357 11.48 2.09 -12.01
N ALA A 358 10.64 2.77 -11.24
CA ALA A 358 10.91 4.13 -10.81
C ALA A 358 11.84 4.08 -9.59
N PHE A 359 13.10 4.48 -9.75
CA PHE A 359 14.05 4.58 -8.64
C PHE A 359 13.90 5.90 -7.91
N TRP A 360 14.05 5.85 -6.57
CA TRP A 360 13.95 6.98 -5.66
C TRP A 360 15.30 7.50 -5.20
N ALA A 361 16.35 6.67 -5.25
CA ALA A 361 17.73 7.04 -4.92
C ALA A 361 18.37 8.02 -5.90
#